data_5cd1b0a56117db4c4f1a7a3e3a6ccba2
#
_entry.id   5cd1b0a56117db4c4f1a7a3e3a6ccba2
#
_cell.length_a   1.000
_cell.length_b   1.000
_cell.length_c   1.000
_cell.angle_alpha   90.00
_cell.angle_beta   90.00
_cell.angle_gamma   90.00
#
_symmetry.space_group_name_H-M   'P 1'
#
loop_
_entity.id
_entity.type
_entity.pdbx_description
1 polymer ?
#
loop_
_entity_poly.entity_id
_entity_poly.type
_entity_poly.pdbx_seq_one_letter_code
_entity_poly.pdbx_strand_id
1 'polypeptide(L)'
;VPGSAGGGVRAALRSPATWFCMLIIAVFGVRAVGTLVGGASWTAPGTGWRSVWQLVMVAFAVGGLVFPARRTLCVAAIGAVYAAATLLELAVDGDRLIGLIPVDMRDRVIHPLVAALAVASVVAVLGRLRPVRSR
;
A
#
# COMPACT_ATOMS: atom_id res chain seq x y z
N VAL A 1 3.32 -14.86 34.79
CA VAL A 1 4.51 -14.07 34.40
C VAL A 1 4.07 -13.00 33.38
N PRO A 2 4.01 -11.71 33.72
CA PRO A 2 3.68 -10.64 32.77
C PRO A 2 4.97 -10.19 32.09
N GLY A 3 5.35 -10.79 30.97
CA GLY A 3 6.64 -10.47 30.33
C GLY A 3 6.69 -10.55 28.82
N SER A 4 5.66 -11.05 28.11
CA SER A 4 5.79 -11.36 26.66
C SER A 4 5.19 -10.34 25.70
N ALA A 5 4.26 -9.50 26.13
CA ALA A 5 3.56 -8.57 25.25
C ALA A 5 4.46 -7.46 24.66
N GLY A 6 5.42 -6.95 25.46
CA GLY A 6 6.32 -5.87 25.02
C GLY A 6 7.34 -6.29 23.94
N GLY A 7 7.73 -7.55 23.92
CA GLY A 7 8.66 -8.08 22.91
C GLY A 7 8.05 -8.18 21.51
N GLY A 8 6.80 -8.59 21.42
CA GLY A 8 6.08 -8.73 20.17
C GLY A 8 5.86 -7.40 19.45
N VAL A 9 5.47 -6.36 20.19
CA VAL A 9 5.24 -5.01 19.63
C VAL A 9 6.53 -4.40 19.10
N ARG A 10 7.63 -4.49 19.86
CA ARG A 10 8.94 -4.00 19.42
C ARG A 10 9.45 -4.72 18.18
N ALA A 11 9.26 -6.02 18.09
CA ALA A 11 9.63 -6.81 16.91
C ALA A 11 8.77 -6.42 15.69
N ALA A 12 7.47 -6.22 15.88
CA ALA A 12 6.57 -5.76 14.83
C ALA A 12 6.97 -4.39 14.28
N LEU A 13 7.30 -3.43 15.15
CA LEU A 13 7.75 -2.09 14.76
C LEU A 13 9.12 -2.07 14.04
N ARG A 14 9.90 -3.14 14.12
CA ARG A 14 11.15 -3.28 13.36
C ARG A 14 10.95 -3.83 11.94
N SER A 15 9.75 -4.26 11.59
CA SER A 15 9.46 -4.83 10.27
C SER A 15 9.22 -3.74 9.24
N PRO A 16 9.94 -3.72 8.10
CA PRO A 16 9.68 -2.79 7.00
C PRO A 16 8.25 -2.89 6.47
N ALA A 17 7.69 -4.10 6.44
CA ALA A 17 6.31 -4.33 6.02
C ALA A 17 5.29 -3.67 6.95
N THR A 18 5.58 -3.57 8.27
CA THR A 18 4.73 -2.82 9.21
C THR A 18 4.72 -1.35 8.88
N TRP A 19 5.89 -0.76 8.67
CA TRP A 19 6.01 0.65 8.32
C TRP A 19 5.36 0.98 6.98
N PHE A 20 5.50 0.10 6.00
CA PHE A 20 4.78 0.25 4.73
C PHE A 20 3.26 0.29 4.93
N CYS A 21 2.68 -0.66 5.69
CA CYS A 21 1.25 -0.65 5.98
C CYS A 21 0.81 0.63 6.70
N MET A 22 1.57 1.09 7.71
CA MET A 22 1.27 2.33 8.43
C MET A 22 1.32 3.55 7.50
N LEU A 23 2.29 3.62 6.59
CA LEU A 23 2.40 4.68 5.60
C LEU A 23 1.20 4.71 4.66
N ILE A 24 0.78 3.55 4.11
CA ILE A 24 -0.40 3.45 3.25
C ILE A 24 -1.65 3.92 3.98
N ILE A 25 -1.86 3.50 5.22
CA ILE A 25 -3.01 3.91 6.03
C ILE A 25 -2.99 5.43 6.27
N ALA A 26 -1.86 5.98 6.68
CA ALA A 26 -1.74 7.39 6.99
C ALA A 26 -1.95 8.27 5.75
N VAL A 27 -1.26 7.97 4.65
CA VAL A 27 -1.30 8.81 3.44
C VAL A 27 -2.60 8.65 2.68
N PHE A 28 -2.98 7.41 2.36
CA PHE A 28 -4.17 7.18 1.53
C PHE A 28 -5.46 7.24 2.33
N GLY A 29 -5.45 6.83 3.60
CA GLY A 29 -6.62 6.94 4.47
C GLY A 29 -7.01 8.39 4.69
N VAL A 30 -6.07 9.25 5.08
CA VAL A 30 -6.34 10.68 5.27
C VAL A 30 -6.79 11.34 3.97
N ARG A 31 -6.13 11.05 2.84
CA ARG A 31 -6.49 11.62 1.54
C ARG A 31 -7.88 11.18 1.09
N ALA A 32 -8.18 9.89 1.18
CA ALA A 32 -9.47 9.35 0.76
C ALA A 32 -10.62 9.89 1.60
N VAL A 33 -10.49 9.87 2.94
CA VAL A 33 -11.49 10.41 3.85
C VAL A 33 -11.68 11.91 3.63
N GLY A 34 -10.58 12.68 3.51
CA GLY A 34 -10.64 14.11 3.24
C GLY A 34 -11.38 14.43 1.94
N THR A 35 -11.15 13.65 0.87
CA THR A 35 -11.87 13.81 -0.41
C THR A 35 -13.36 13.49 -0.26
N LEU A 36 -13.71 12.41 0.43
CA LEU A 36 -15.10 12.00 0.61
C LEU A 36 -15.89 13.01 1.45
N VAL A 37 -15.29 13.52 2.52
CA VAL A 37 -15.90 14.53 3.40
C VAL A 37 -16.01 15.89 2.70
N GLY A 38 -15.02 16.26 1.90
CA GLY A 38 -14.97 17.54 1.17
C GLY A 38 -15.88 17.61 -0.07
N GLY A 39 -16.56 16.51 -0.43
CA GLY A 39 -17.44 16.42 -1.59
C GLY A 39 -16.75 15.76 -2.79
N ALA A 40 -16.84 14.42 -2.85
CA ALA A 40 -16.28 13.64 -3.93
C ALA A 40 -17.16 13.67 -5.18
N SER A 41 -16.53 13.75 -6.35
CA SER A 41 -17.22 13.55 -7.64
C SER A 41 -17.35 12.06 -7.95
N TRP A 42 -18.54 11.62 -8.32
CA TRP A 42 -18.87 10.26 -8.72
C TRP A 42 -19.07 10.08 -10.22
N THR A 43 -18.71 11.08 -11.01
CA THR A 43 -18.63 10.95 -12.47
C THR A 43 -17.54 9.95 -12.86
N ALA A 44 -17.48 9.57 -14.14
CA ALA A 44 -16.44 8.69 -14.67
C ALA A 44 -15.57 9.48 -15.68
N PRO A 45 -14.34 9.87 -15.35
CA PRO A 45 -13.59 9.66 -14.11
C PRO A 45 -14.00 10.59 -12.97
N GLY A 46 -13.82 10.16 -11.71
CA GLY A 46 -14.21 10.96 -10.54
C GLY A 46 -13.35 10.71 -9.31
N THR A 47 -13.22 11.74 -8.46
CA THR A 47 -12.41 11.70 -7.25
C THR A 47 -12.95 10.70 -6.21
N GLY A 48 -14.26 10.43 -6.22
CA GLY A 48 -14.87 9.40 -5.39
C GLY A 48 -14.34 8.01 -5.70
N TRP A 49 -14.20 7.66 -6.97
CA TRP A 49 -13.63 6.37 -7.40
C TRP A 49 -12.16 6.22 -7.01
N ARG A 50 -11.39 7.32 -7.09
CA ARG A 50 -10.01 7.35 -6.56
C ARG A 50 -9.99 7.08 -5.06
N SER A 51 -10.91 7.67 -4.30
CA SER A 51 -11.01 7.44 -2.86
C SER A 51 -11.40 6.00 -2.52
N VAL A 52 -12.31 5.38 -3.26
CA VAL A 52 -12.64 3.96 -3.12
C VAL A 52 -11.42 3.09 -3.35
N TRP A 53 -10.67 3.32 -4.43
CA TRP A 53 -9.42 2.63 -4.71
C TRP A 53 -8.43 2.74 -3.54
N GLN A 54 -8.22 3.95 -3.03
CA GLN A 54 -7.32 4.20 -1.91
C GLN A 54 -7.79 3.48 -0.64
N LEU A 55 -9.09 3.48 -0.34
CA LEU A 55 -9.64 2.77 0.82
C LEU A 55 -9.53 1.26 0.71
N VAL A 56 -9.63 0.69 -0.48
CA VAL A 56 -9.36 -0.75 -0.70
C VAL A 56 -7.90 -1.06 -0.35
N MET A 57 -6.93 -0.22 -0.77
CA MET A 57 -5.53 -0.41 -0.40
C MET A 57 -5.30 -0.24 1.10
N VAL A 58 -5.98 0.71 1.74
CA VAL A 58 -5.97 0.88 3.20
C VAL A 58 -6.52 -0.38 3.89
N ALA A 59 -7.60 -0.99 3.39
CA ALA A 59 -8.14 -2.22 3.96
C ALA A 59 -7.13 -3.38 3.90
N PHE A 60 -6.39 -3.53 2.79
CA PHE A 60 -5.29 -4.50 2.71
C PHE A 60 -4.17 -4.20 3.71
N ALA A 61 -3.80 -2.93 3.88
CA ALA A 61 -2.76 -2.52 4.83
C ALA A 61 -3.19 -2.77 6.29
N VAL A 62 -4.44 -2.47 6.63
CA VAL A 62 -5.03 -2.79 7.95
C VAL A 62 -5.03 -4.31 8.17
N GLY A 63 -5.47 -5.09 7.17
CA GLY A 63 -5.41 -6.54 7.22
C GLY A 63 -3.99 -7.07 7.50
N GLY A 64 -2.97 -6.47 6.88
CA GLY A 64 -1.56 -6.80 7.15
C GLY A 64 -1.11 -6.47 8.57
N LEU A 65 -1.66 -5.43 9.20
CA LEU A 65 -1.37 -5.11 10.61
C LEU A 65 -2.09 -6.04 11.58
N VAL A 66 -3.37 -6.34 11.30
CA VAL A 66 -4.22 -7.20 12.14
C VAL A 66 -3.79 -8.67 12.07
N PHE A 67 -3.36 -9.14 10.90
CA PHE A 67 -2.93 -10.52 10.66
C PHE A 67 -1.44 -10.60 10.32
N PRO A 68 -0.53 -10.61 11.30
CA PRO A 68 0.92 -10.55 11.05
C PRO A 68 1.45 -11.66 10.13
N ALA A 69 0.85 -12.85 10.17
CA ALA A 69 1.21 -13.97 9.29
C ALA A 69 0.93 -13.68 7.79
N ARG A 70 -0.01 -12.80 7.48
CA ARG A 70 -0.38 -12.42 6.10
C ARG A 70 0.19 -11.07 5.67
N ARG A 71 0.93 -10.39 6.55
CA ARG A 71 1.43 -9.02 6.31
C ARG A 71 2.21 -8.89 5.01
N THR A 72 3.19 -9.76 4.80
CA THR A 72 4.02 -9.73 3.59
C THR A 72 3.17 -9.94 2.33
N LEU A 73 2.17 -10.82 2.40
CA LEU A 73 1.22 -11.03 1.30
C LEU A 73 0.39 -9.77 1.01
N CYS A 74 -0.12 -9.11 2.06
CA CYS A 74 -0.87 -7.85 1.90
C CYS A 74 0.00 -6.75 1.26
N VAL A 75 1.25 -6.60 1.70
CA VAL A 75 2.21 -5.66 1.10
C VAL A 75 2.47 -6.01 -0.36
N ALA A 76 2.69 -7.29 -0.67
CA ALA A 76 2.91 -7.75 -2.04
C ALA A 76 1.68 -7.51 -2.93
N ALA A 77 0.47 -7.72 -2.42
CA ALA A 77 -0.77 -7.46 -3.13
C ALA A 77 -0.94 -5.96 -3.46
N ILE A 78 -0.71 -5.07 -2.49
CA ILE A 78 -0.71 -3.62 -2.72
C ILE A 78 0.32 -3.25 -3.78
N GLY A 79 1.55 -3.76 -3.65
CA GLY A 79 2.63 -3.52 -4.62
C GLY A 79 2.28 -3.97 -6.04
N ALA A 80 1.69 -5.16 -6.18
CA ALA A 80 1.27 -5.70 -7.48
C ALA A 80 0.18 -4.84 -8.13
N VAL A 81 -0.79 -4.37 -7.36
CA VAL A 81 -1.85 -3.48 -7.86
C VAL A 81 -1.26 -2.15 -8.36
N TYR A 82 -0.35 -1.53 -7.61
CA TYR A 82 0.29 -0.29 -8.03
C TYR A 82 1.28 -0.49 -9.19
N ALA A 83 1.95 -1.62 -9.28
CA ALA A 83 2.75 -1.97 -10.44
C ALA A 83 1.89 -2.13 -11.69
N ALA A 84 0.75 -2.82 -11.58
CA ALA A 84 -0.20 -2.95 -12.67
C ALA A 84 -0.77 -1.59 -13.11
N ALA A 85 -1.14 -0.72 -12.16
CA ALA A 85 -1.58 0.64 -12.45
C ALA A 85 -0.51 1.43 -13.21
N THR A 86 0.75 1.38 -12.76
CA THR A 86 1.88 2.03 -13.45
C THR A 86 2.04 1.53 -14.87
N LEU A 87 1.98 0.21 -15.10
CA LEU A 87 2.10 -0.35 -16.44
C LEU A 87 0.94 0.05 -17.35
N LEU A 88 -0.29 0.09 -16.82
CA LEU A 88 -1.46 0.57 -17.56
C LEU A 88 -1.33 2.05 -17.95
N GLU A 89 -0.84 2.88 -17.04
CA GLU A 89 -0.61 4.31 -17.30
C GLU A 89 0.48 4.56 -18.36
N LEU A 90 1.46 3.69 -18.43
CA LEU A 90 2.50 3.74 -19.47
C LEU A 90 2.00 3.22 -20.83
N ALA A 91 1.07 2.26 -20.82
CA ALA A 91 0.54 1.63 -22.04
C ALA A 91 -0.62 2.41 -22.67
N VAL A 92 -1.33 3.22 -21.88
CA VAL A 92 -2.52 3.96 -22.33
C VAL A 92 -2.26 5.45 -22.16
N ASP A 93 -2.17 6.17 -23.29
CA ASP A 93 -2.12 7.62 -23.29
C ASP A 93 -3.48 8.17 -22.82
N GLY A 94 -3.58 8.49 -21.54
CA GLY A 94 -4.82 8.99 -20.97
C GLY A 94 -4.66 9.52 -19.55
N ASP A 95 -5.66 10.29 -19.13
CA ASP A 95 -5.78 10.90 -17.82
C ASP A 95 -6.68 10.09 -16.88
N ARG A 96 -6.95 8.82 -17.23
CA ARG A 96 -7.87 7.94 -16.49
C ARG A 96 -7.41 6.48 -16.47
N LEU A 97 -7.46 5.87 -15.28
CA LEU A 97 -7.23 4.45 -15.09
C LEU A 97 -8.57 3.70 -15.18
N ILE A 98 -8.63 2.66 -16.02
CA ILE A 98 -9.85 1.85 -16.26
C ILE A 98 -11.13 2.68 -16.55
N GLY A 99 -10.98 3.90 -17.04
CA GLY A 99 -12.10 4.79 -17.36
C GLY A 99 -12.80 5.46 -16.17
N LEU A 100 -12.50 5.08 -14.94
CA LEU A 100 -13.20 5.51 -13.72
C LEU A 100 -12.35 6.42 -12.82
N ILE A 101 -11.06 6.14 -12.69
CA ILE A 101 -10.17 6.78 -11.74
C ILE A 101 -9.38 7.85 -12.48
N PRO A 102 -9.49 9.13 -12.06
CA PRO A 102 -8.67 10.19 -12.66
C PRO A 102 -7.20 9.99 -12.25
N VAL A 103 -6.31 10.08 -13.23
CA VAL A 103 -4.86 10.01 -13.06
C VAL A 103 -4.28 11.39 -13.35
N ASP A 104 -3.58 11.93 -12.38
CA ASP A 104 -2.84 13.18 -12.53
C ASP A 104 -1.32 12.93 -12.52
N MET A 105 -0.54 14.00 -12.74
CA MET A 105 0.92 13.92 -12.75
C MET A 105 1.49 13.37 -11.42
N ARG A 106 0.80 13.57 -10.29
CA ARG A 106 1.21 13.07 -8.99
C ARG A 106 1.01 11.56 -8.89
N ASP A 107 -0.08 11.05 -9.44
CA ASP A 107 -0.37 9.61 -9.44
C ASP A 107 0.67 8.85 -10.27
N ARG A 108 1.12 9.40 -11.39
CA ARG A 108 2.20 8.84 -12.24
C ARG A 108 3.54 8.70 -11.50
N VAL A 109 3.76 9.48 -10.45
CA VAL A 109 4.94 9.36 -9.58
C VAL A 109 4.65 8.45 -8.38
N ILE A 110 3.47 8.58 -7.77
CA ILE A 110 3.10 7.86 -6.56
C ILE A 110 2.93 6.37 -6.84
N HIS A 111 2.32 5.98 -7.96
CA HIS A 111 2.08 4.57 -8.27
C HIS A 111 3.37 3.75 -8.37
N PRO A 112 4.37 4.12 -9.17
CA PRO A 112 5.64 3.40 -9.21
C PRO A 112 6.42 3.50 -7.90
N LEU A 113 6.31 4.61 -7.15
CA LEU A 113 6.95 4.75 -5.84
C LEU A 113 6.37 3.75 -4.83
N VAL A 114 5.05 3.63 -4.75
CA VAL A 114 4.39 2.65 -3.86
C VAL A 114 4.76 1.23 -4.25
N ALA A 115 4.76 0.91 -5.54
CA ALA A 115 5.20 -0.39 -6.03
C ALA A 115 6.65 -0.71 -5.63
N ALA A 116 7.57 0.24 -5.80
CA ALA A 116 8.98 0.09 -5.43
C ALA A 116 9.15 -0.10 -3.91
N LEU A 117 8.45 0.69 -3.09
CA LEU A 117 8.50 0.57 -1.63
C LEU A 117 7.92 -0.77 -1.15
N ALA A 118 6.87 -1.28 -1.79
CA ALA A 118 6.33 -2.60 -1.49
C ALA A 118 7.35 -3.70 -1.79
N VAL A 119 7.97 -3.67 -2.96
CA VAL A 119 9.03 -4.61 -3.35
C VAL A 119 10.19 -4.56 -2.36
N ALA A 120 10.70 -3.37 -2.04
CA ALA A 120 11.79 -3.18 -1.08
C ALA A 120 11.42 -3.75 0.30
N SER A 121 10.17 -3.53 0.76
CA SER A 121 9.68 -4.05 2.04
C SER A 121 9.61 -5.58 2.06
N VAL A 122 9.11 -6.20 0.99
CA VAL A 122 9.03 -7.66 0.85
C VAL A 122 10.43 -8.27 0.81
N VAL A 123 11.33 -7.73 -0.03
CA VAL A 123 12.71 -8.21 -0.15
C VAL A 123 13.45 -8.11 1.18
N ALA A 124 13.29 -7.01 1.92
CA ALA A 124 13.92 -6.83 3.22
C ALA A 124 13.40 -7.82 4.28
N VAL A 125 12.12 -8.18 4.23
CA VAL A 125 11.55 -9.23 5.11
C VAL A 125 12.12 -10.59 4.75
N LEU A 126 12.11 -10.96 3.47
CA LEU A 126 12.60 -12.26 3.00
C LEU A 126 14.12 -12.42 3.20
N GLY A 127 14.88 -11.34 3.03
CA GLY A 127 16.32 -11.33 3.28
C GLY A 127 16.69 -11.64 4.73
N ARG A 128 15.86 -11.22 5.69
CA ARG A 128 16.05 -11.52 7.13
C ARG A 128 15.73 -12.97 7.50
N LEU A 129 14.97 -13.68 6.68
CA LEU A 129 14.60 -15.08 6.89
C LEU A 129 15.64 -16.06 6.34
N ARG A 130 16.61 -15.61 5.55
CA ARG A 130 17.68 -16.47 5.03
C ARG A 130 18.64 -16.81 6.17
N PRO A 131 18.84 -18.11 6.50
CA PRO A 131 19.83 -18.51 7.47
C PRO A 131 21.22 -18.10 6.98
N VAL A 132 22.04 -17.52 7.89
CA VAL A 132 23.46 -17.31 7.64
C VAL A 132 24.07 -18.69 7.40
N ARG A 133 24.39 -19.03 6.15
CA ARG A 133 25.21 -20.21 5.88
C ARG A 133 26.58 -19.95 6.51
N SER A 134 26.82 -20.54 7.68
CA SER A 134 28.15 -20.62 8.24
C SER A 134 29.06 -21.39 7.25
N ARG A 135 30.05 -20.69 6.75
CA ARG A 135 31.19 -21.33 6.06
C ARG A 135 32.11 -21.98 7.08
#